data_4a28c1a81f4dce801fe9a0931176b778
#
_entry.id   4a28c1a81f4dce801fe9a0931176b778
#
_cell.length_a   1.000
_cell.length_b   1.000
_cell.length_c   1.000
_cell.angle_alpha   90.00
_cell.angle_beta   90.00
_cell.angle_gamma   90.00
#
_symmetry.space_group_name_H-M   'P 1'
#
loop_
_entity.id
_entity.type
_entity.pdbx_description
1 polymer ?
#
loop_
_entity_poly.entity_id
_entity_poly.type
_entity_poly.pdbx_seq_one_letter_code
_entity_poly.pdbx_strand_id
1 'polypeptide(L)'
;MLKGVDRLVRASISSALQIALAAVLSLALAQALQLPDAYWAPISAIVCSLEALDRAFETARRRLIGTLLGVALAALQGSFVPQSLLSYGIFIGLLGWLCYKARLHPSSLRFGAIAFTVVVTEADQATIWLTAATRFIDVALGIVVALLVIQCWPGRSALTANRTSSPSSCKDSTK
;
A
#
# COMPACT_ATOMS: atom_id res chain seq x y z
N MET A 1 7.56 -1.48 36.89
CA MET A 1 7.29 -0.50 35.84
C MET A 1 8.33 -0.53 34.70
N LEU A 2 9.61 -0.65 34.98
CA LEU A 2 10.73 -0.68 33.99
C LEU A 2 10.63 -1.84 32.96
N LYS A 3 10.27 -3.05 33.35
CA LYS A 3 10.13 -4.20 32.43
C LYS A 3 9.06 -4.04 31.33
N GLY A 4 8.06 -3.18 31.55
CA GLY A 4 7.02 -2.86 30.55
C GLY A 4 7.55 -1.90 29.49
N VAL A 5 8.33 -0.91 29.90
CA VAL A 5 8.94 0.08 28.99
C VAL A 5 9.96 -0.59 28.08
N ASP A 6 10.81 -1.49 28.61
CA ASP A 6 11.80 -2.23 27.81
C ASP A 6 11.14 -3.12 26.73
N ARG A 7 9.99 -3.75 27.03
CA ARG A 7 9.25 -4.52 26.03
C ARG A 7 8.66 -3.66 24.93
N LEU A 8 8.10 -2.49 25.28
CA LEU A 8 7.55 -1.55 24.30
C LEU A 8 8.65 -1.00 23.39
N VAL A 9 9.79 -0.62 23.96
CA VAL A 9 10.94 -0.13 23.18
C VAL A 9 11.47 -1.21 22.24
N ARG A 10 11.65 -2.44 22.70
CA ARG A 10 12.08 -3.56 21.85
C ARG A 10 11.08 -3.88 20.74
N ALA A 11 9.78 -3.84 21.01
CA ALA A 11 8.74 -4.04 20.01
C ALA A 11 8.75 -2.93 18.95
N SER A 12 8.94 -1.67 19.35
CA SER A 12 9.06 -0.53 18.42
C SER A 12 10.30 -0.64 17.55
N ILE A 13 11.45 -0.99 18.12
CA ILE A 13 12.71 -1.18 17.37
C ILE A 13 12.56 -2.34 16.37
N SER A 14 11.98 -3.45 16.79
CA SER A 14 11.74 -4.61 15.90
C SER A 14 10.85 -4.25 14.72
N SER A 15 9.77 -3.49 14.95
CA SER A 15 8.90 -3.02 13.88
C SER A 15 9.60 -2.05 12.94
N ALA A 16 10.39 -1.12 13.47
CA ALA A 16 11.16 -0.18 12.65
C ALA A 16 12.20 -0.91 11.78
N LEU A 17 12.87 -1.92 12.34
CA LEU A 17 13.83 -2.74 11.59
C LEU A 17 13.16 -3.53 10.46
N GLN A 18 11.99 -4.09 10.73
CA GLN A 18 11.18 -4.82 9.74
C GLN A 18 10.78 -3.91 8.56
N ILE A 19 10.30 -2.70 8.87
CA ILE A 19 9.92 -1.72 7.84
C ILE A 19 11.15 -1.31 7.01
N ALA A 20 12.27 -1.00 7.67
CA ALA A 20 13.51 -0.62 7.01
C ALA A 20 14.03 -1.75 6.09
N LEU A 21 13.99 -2.99 6.56
CA LEU A 21 14.41 -4.15 5.77
C LEU A 21 13.51 -4.35 4.54
N ALA A 22 12.19 -4.25 4.73
CA ALA A 22 11.26 -4.36 3.60
C ALA A 22 11.48 -3.25 2.56
N ALA A 23 11.72 -2.02 3.00
CA ALA A 23 12.00 -0.89 2.12
C ALA A 23 13.32 -1.07 1.35
N VAL A 24 14.40 -1.46 2.03
CA VAL A 24 15.71 -1.66 1.39
C VAL A 24 15.68 -2.82 0.40
N LEU A 25 15.07 -3.96 0.77
CA LEU A 25 14.97 -5.12 -0.12
C LEU A 25 14.12 -4.81 -1.36
N SER A 26 12.99 -4.11 -1.20
CA SER A 26 12.15 -3.74 -2.33
C SER A 26 12.84 -2.75 -3.27
N LEU A 27 13.59 -1.77 -2.72
CA LEU A 27 14.36 -0.83 -3.52
C LEU A 27 15.51 -1.55 -4.27
N ALA A 28 16.27 -2.39 -3.58
CA ALA A 28 17.36 -3.16 -4.19
C ALA A 28 16.85 -4.07 -5.32
N LEU A 29 15.71 -4.71 -5.13
CA LEU A 29 15.11 -5.57 -6.15
C LEU A 29 14.59 -4.76 -7.34
N ALA A 30 13.94 -3.62 -7.11
CA ALA A 30 13.49 -2.74 -8.19
C ALA A 30 14.67 -2.17 -9.02
N GLN A 31 15.77 -1.80 -8.35
CA GLN A 31 17.01 -1.38 -9.01
C GLN A 31 17.66 -2.51 -9.80
N ALA A 32 17.71 -3.74 -9.25
CA ALA A 32 18.24 -4.90 -9.94
C ALA A 32 17.44 -5.25 -11.21
N LEU A 33 16.14 -5.00 -11.21
CA LEU A 33 15.26 -5.14 -12.37
C LEU A 33 15.31 -3.94 -13.32
N GLN A 34 16.13 -2.93 -13.00
CA GLN A 34 16.27 -1.69 -13.80
C GLN A 34 14.94 -1.00 -14.10
N LEU A 35 14.02 -1.02 -13.14
CA LEU A 35 12.76 -0.31 -13.27
C LEU A 35 12.99 1.21 -13.27
N PRO A 36 12.37 1.96 -14.17
CA PRO A 36 12.63 3.39 -14.35
C PRO A 36 12.34 4.22 -13.10
N ASP A 37 11.37 3.83 -12.30
CA ASP A 37 10.92 4.57 -11.10
C ASP A 37 11.00 3.71 -9.84
N ALA A 38 12.14 3.08 -9.61
CA ALA A 38 12.38 2.11 -8.53
C ALA A 38 11.95 2.56 -7.11
N TYR A 39 11.81 3.86 -6.88
CA TYR A 39 11.40 4.43 -5.57
C TYR A 39 9.93 4.16 -5.19
N TRP A 40 9.09 3.74 -6.10
CA TRP A 40 7.70 3.38 -5.80
C TRP A 40 7.56 2.04 -5.09
N ALA A 41 8.47 1.12 -5.34
CA ALA A 41 8.48 -0.18 -4.67
C ALA A 41 8.67 -0.05 -3.14
N PRO A 42 9.67 0.68 -2.61
CA PRO A 42 9.81 0.86 -1.17
C PRO A 42 8.65 1.63 -0.53
N ILE A 43 8.05 2.60 -1.21
CA ILE A 43 6.85 3.28 -0.71
C ILE A 43 5.72 2.28 -0.48
N SER A 44 5.52 1.36 -1.43
CA SER A 44 4.51 0.32 -1.32
C SER A 44 4.83 -0.68 -0.20
N ALA A 45 6.10 -1.04 -0.05
CA ALA A 45 6.56 -1.93 1.00
C ALA A 45 6.36 -1.32 2.40
N ILE A 46 6.69 -0.05 2.59
CA ILE A 46 6.50 0.66 3.85
C ILE A 46 5.02 0.68 4.25
N VAL A 47 4.13 1.08 3.32
CA VAL A 47 2.70 1.16 3.60
C VAL A 47 2.11 -0.20 4.02
N CYS A 48 2.51 -1.28 3.36
CA CYS A 48 2.05 -2.62 3.73
C CYS A 48 2.67 -3.13 5.04
N SER A 49 3.91 -2.75 5.34
CA SER A 49 4.63 -3.19 6.53
C SER A 49 4.15 -2.51 7.82
N LEU A 50 3.47 -1.36 7.72
CA LEU A 50 2.89 -0.66 8.87
C LEU A 50 1.64 -1.36 9.42
N GLU A 51 1.02 -2.24 8.63
CA GLU A 51 -0.19 -2.95 9.03
C GLU A 51 0.11 -4.27 9.77
N ALA A 52 -0.82 -4.72 10.61
CA ALA A 52 -0.75 -6.06 11.20
C ALA A 52 -0.93 -7.13 10.11
N LEU A 53 -0.39 -8.34 10.30
CA LEU A 53 -0.37 -9.40 9.28
C LEU A 53 -1.74 -9.65 8.65
N ASP A 54 -2.78 -9.76 9.49
CA ASP A 54 -4.16 -10.03 9.05
C ASP A 54 -4.71 -8.90 8.16
N ARG A 55 -4.25 -7.67 8.39
CA ARG A 55 -4.64 -6.49 7.63
C ARG A 55 -3.71 -6.20 6.45
N ALA A 56 -2.46 -6.67 6.51
CA ALA A 56 -1.47 -6.44 5.47
C ALA A 56 -1.95 -7.01 4.12
N PHE A 57 -2.52 -8.22 4.12
CA PHE A 57 -3.10 -8.82 2.91
C PHE A 57 -4.29 -8.02 2.38
N GLU A 58 -5.15 -7.55 3.26
CA GLU A 58 -6.30 -6.76 2.86
C GLU A 58 -5.87 -5.40 2.31
N THR A 59 -4.91 -4.74 2.96
CA THR A 59 -4.31 -3.49 2.50
C THR A 59 -3.58 -3.68 1.17
N ALA A 60 -2.84 -4.76 1.00
CA ALA A 60 -2.17 -5.14 -0.24
C ALA A 60 -3.18 -5.29 -1.39
N ARG A 61 -4.25 -6.04 -1.18
CA ARG A 61 -5.31 -6.23 -2.17
C ARG A 61 -5.99 -4.91 -2.54
N ARG A 62 -6.33 -4.09 -1.55
CA ARG A 62 -6.95 -2.78 -1.76
C ARG A 62 -6.04 -1.84 -2.54
N ARG A 63 -4.74 -1.87 -2.24
CA ARG A 63 -3.72 -1.09 -2.93
C ARG A 63 -3.55 -1.56 -4.38
N LEU A 64 -3.44 -2.85 -4.64
CA LEU A 64 -3.33 -3.41 -5.99
C LEU A 64 -4.54 -3.06 -6.85
N ILE A 65 -5.76 -3.28 -6.34
CA ILE A 65 -6.98 -2.97 -7.09
C ILE A 65 -7.07 -1.47 -7.37
N GLY A 66 -6.82 -0.63 -6.36
CA GLY A 66 -6.84 0.82 -6.52
C GLY A 66 -5.81 1.29 -7.55
N THR A 67 -4.56 0.84 -7.43
CA THR A 67 -3.50 1.19 -8.39
C THR A 67 -3.84 0.73 -9.79
N LEU A 68 -4.33 -0.50 -9.98
CA LEU A 68 -4.73 -1.02 -11.29
C LEU A 68 -5.79 -0.14 -11.95
N LEU A 69 -6.84 0.22 -11.21
CA LEU A 69 -7.89 1.11 -11.72
C LEU A 69 -7.35 2.52 -12.05
N GLY A 70 -6.49 3.04 -11.17
CA GLY A 70 -5.88 4.36 -11.38
C GLY A 70 -5.01 4.42 -12.62
N VAL A 71 -4.07 3.47 -12.78
CA VAL A 71 -3.17 3.45 -13.94
C VAL A 71 -3.91 3.13 -15.25
N ALA A 72 -4.94 2.28 -15.20
CA ALA A 72 -5.76 1.96 -16.38
C ALA A 72 -6.53 3.19 -16.87
N LEU A 73 -7.16 3.94 -15.95
CA LEU A 73 -7.86 5.18 -16.28
C LEU A 73 -6.90 6.27 -16.75
N ALA A 74 -5.69 6.38 -16.19
CA ALA A 74 -4.67 7.32 -16.63
C ALA A 74 -4.21 7.01 -18.07
N ALA A 75 -3.96 5.73 -18.36
CA ALA A 75 -3.60 5.31 -19.71
C ALA A 75 -4.72 5.57 -20.72
N LEU A 76 -5.97 5.33 -20.37
CA LEU A 76 -7.13 5.66 -21.19
C LEU A 76 -7.24 7.17 -21.45
N GLN A 77 -7.12 7.99 -20.39
CA GLN A 77 -7.17 9.44 -20.55
C GLN A 77 -6.09 9.92 -21.51
N GLY A 78 -4.84 9.54 -21.28
CA GLY A 78 -3.74 10.02 -22.10
C GLY A 78 -3.76 9.53 -23.56
N SER A 79 -4.45 8.39 -23.83
CA SER A 79 -4.59 7.87 -25.19
C SER A 79 -5.70 8.56 -25.99
N PHE A 80 -6.78 9.00 -25.34
CA PHE A 80 -7.99 9.43 -26.05
C PHE A 80 -8.34 10.91 -25.81
N VAL A 81 -7.83 11.53 -24.75
CA VAL A 81 -8.24 12.86 -24.33
C VAL A 81 -7.02 13.74 -24.10
N PRO A 82 -6.99 14.98 -24.65
CA PRO A 82 -5.90 15.90 -24.37
C PRO A 82 -5.84 16.21 -22.86
N GLN A 83 -4.62 16.34 -22.35
CA GLN A 83 -4.38 16.63 -20.94
C GLN A 83 -4.82 18.06 -20.64
N SER A 84 -5.91 18.20 -19.89
CA SER A 84 -6.43 19.46 -19.38
C SER A 84 -6.90 19.29 -17.94
N LEU A 85 -6.97 20.38 -17.20
CA LEU A 85 -7.44 20.36 -15.81
C LEU A 85 -8.88 19.83 -15.71
N LEU A 86 -9.70 20.11 -16.71
CA LEU A 86 -11.08 19.64 -16.76
C LEU A 86 -11.14 18.13 -16.99
N SER A 87 -10.36 17.59 -17.95
CA SER A 87 -10.31 16.15 -18.19
C SER A 87 -9.78 15.40 -16.98
N TYR A 88 -8.74 15.91 -16.32
CA TYR A 88 -8.22 15.36 -15.07
C TYR A 88 -9.33 15.25 -14.01
N GLY A 89 -10.09 16.32 -13.77
CA GLY A 89 -11.18 16.33 -12.79
C GLY A 89 -12.30 15.33 -13.11
N ILE A 90 -12.67 15.21 -14.39
CA ILE A 90 -13.67 14.23 -14.85
C ILE A 90 -13.20 12.81 -14.61
N PHE A 91 -11.95 12.46 -14.93
CA PHE A 91 -11.44 11.11 -14.75
C PHE A 91 -11.21 10.74 -13.28
N ILE A 92 -10.82 11.69 -12.43
CA ILE A 92 -10.79 11.46 -10.96
C ILE A 92 -12.21 11.22 -10.42
N GLY A 93 -13.20 11.99 -10.88
CA GLY A 93 -14.60 11.76 -10.54
C GLY A 93 -15.10 10.39 -11.01
N LEU A 94 -14.73 9.98 -12.23
CA LEU A 94 -15.05 8.66 -12.78
C LEU A 94 -14.41 7.53 -11.96
N LEU A 95 -13.14 7.69 -11.55
CA LEU A 95 -12.46 6.75 -10.65
C LEU A 95 -13.21 6.60 -9.32
N GLY A 96 -13.64 7.71 -8.73
CA GLY A 96 -14.43 7.71 -7.50
C GLY A 96 -15.77 6.98 -7.67
N TRP A 97 -16.49 7.29 -8.76
CA TRP A 97 -17.76 6.65 -9.09
C TRP A 97 -17.59 5.14 -9.33
N LEU A 98 -16.54 4.73 -10.04
CA LEU A 98 -16.22 3.32 -10.32
C LEU A 98 -15.91 2.56 -9.02
N CYS A 99 -15.09 3.13 -8.13
CA CYS A 99 -14.79 2.57 -6.82
C CYS A 99 -16.06 2.42 -5.96
N TYR A 100 -16.93 3.42 -5.98
CA TYR A 100 -18.21 3.38 -5.27
C TYR A 100 -19.13 2.29 -5.82
N LYS A 101 -19.29 2.20 -7.15
CA LYS A 101 -20.11 1.19 -7.80
C LYS A 101 -19.60 -0.24 -7.56
N ALA A 102 -18.29 -0.41 -7.57
CA ALA A 102 -17.63 -1.68 -7.26
C ALA A 102 -17.61 -2.01 -5.75
N ARG A 103 -18.20 -1.16 -4.91
CA ARG A 103 -18.22 -1.30 -3.43
C ARG A 103 -16.82 -1.50 -2.84
N LEU A 104 -15.82 -0.85 -3.45
CA LEU A 104 -14.45 -0.93 -2.97
C LEU A 104 -14.28 -0.08 -1.70
N HIS A 105 -13.32 -0.49 -0.87
CA HIS A 105 -13.01 0.27 0.34
C HIS A 105 -12.44 1.66 -0.02
N PRO A 106 -12.73 2.73 0.75
CA PRO A 106 -12.22 4.09 0.48
C PRO A 106 -10.70 4.18 0.32
N SER A 107 -9.94 3.29 0.95
CA SER A 107 -8.48 3.20 0.77
C SER A 107 -8.07 2.86 -0.66
N SER A 108 -8.87 2.06 -1.40
CA SER A 108 -8.59 1.73 -2.80
C SER A 108 -8.67 2.96 -3.70
N LEU A 109 -9.64 3.85 -3.44
CA LEU A 109 -9.76 5.12 -4.16
C LEU A 109 -8.52 6.01 -3.94
N ARG A 110 -8.02 6.09 -2.69
CA ARG A 110 -6.82 6.89 -2.39
C ARG A 110 -5.60 6.40 -3.18
N PHE A 111 -5.35 5.10 -3.19
CA PHE A 111 -4.23 4.52 -3.95
C PHE A 111 -4.42 4.68 -5.46
N GLY A 112 -5.65 4.51 -5.94
CA GLY A 112 -5.97 4.72 -7.35
C GLY A 112 -5.79 6.17 -7.79
N ALA A 113 -6.25 7.12 -6.99
CA ALA A 113 -6.11 8.55 -7.29
C ALA A 113 -4.63 8.99 -7.32
N ILE A 114 -3.81 8.50 -6.38
CA ILE A 114 -2.36 8.76 -6.37
C ILE A 114 -1.72 8.19 -7.64
N ALA A 115 -1.98 6.92 -7.96
CA ALA A 115 -1.42 6.27 -9.13
C ALA A 115 -1.85 6.94 -10.44
N PHE A 116 -3.12 7.30 -10.54
CA PHE A 116 -3.67 8.05 -11.66
C PHE A 116 -2.95 9.40 -11.85
N THR A 117 -2.87 10.20 -10.77
CA THR A 117 -2.23 11.53 -10.81
C THR A 117 -0.78 11.42 -11.28
N VAL A 118 -0.02 10.50 -10.70
CA VAL A 118 1.40 10.30 -11.03
C VAL A 118 1.57 9.94 -12.51
N VAL A 119 0.81 8.96 -13.01
CA VAL A 119 0.92 8.56 -14.44
C VAL A 119 0.53 9.70 -15.37
N VAL A 120 -0.53 10.44 -15.07
CA VAL A 120 -0.95 11.58 -15.91
C VAL A 120 0.07 12.73 -15.91
N THR A 121 0.76 12.95 -14.77
CA THR A 121 1.71 14.07 -14.66
C THR A 121 3.11 13.74 -15.18
N GLU A 122 3.53 12.48 -15.10
CA GLU A 122 4.90 12.06 -15.47
C GLU A 122 5.01 11.48 -16.87
N ALA A 123 3.93 10.90 -17.43
CA ALA A 123 3.99 10.21 -18.70
C ALA A 123 3.70 11.12 -19.90
N ASP A 124 4.54 11.02 -20.93
CA ASP A 124 4.21 11.51 -22.25
C ASP A 124 3.17 10.59 -22.93
N GLN A 125 2.38 11.15 -23.86
CA GLN A 125 1.36 10.38 -24.60
C GLN A 125 1.93 9.12 -25.28
N ALA A 126 3.16 9.18 -25.78
CA ALA A 126 3.81 8.05 -26.45
C ALA A 126 4.18 6.90 -25.50
N THR A 127 4.43 7.19 -24.22
CA THR A 127 4.95 6.23 -23.23
C THR A 127 3.96 5.88 -22.14
N ILE A 128 2.75 6.44 -22.16
CA ILE A 128 1.78 6.36 -21.06
C ILE A 128 1.43 4.92 -20.67
N TRP A 129 1.28 4.00 -21.63
CA TRP A 129 1.02 2.59 -21.35
C TRP A 129 2.20 1.90 -20.67
N LEU A 130 3.41 2.25 -21.09
CA LEU A 130 4.63 1.70 -20.48
C LEU A 130 4.76 2.22 -19.04
N THR A 131 4.60 3.51 -18.83
CA THR A 131 4.64 4.13 -17.50
C THR A 131 3.54 3.57 -16.59
N ALA A 132 2.33 3.36 -17.10
CA ALA A 132 1.24 2.74 -16.35
C ALA A 132 1.59 1.30 -15.93
N ALA A 133 2.17 0.50 -16.83
CA ALA A 133 2.57 -0.87 -16.57
C ALA A 133 3.73 -0.95 -15.56
N THR A 134 4.78 -0.17 -15.74
CA THR A 134 5.92 -0.14 -14.81
C THR A 134 5.49 0.30 -13.42
N ARG A 135 4.62 1.29 -13.33
CA ARG A 135 4.05 1.76 -12.06
C ARG A 135 3.28 0.67 -11.31
N PHE A 136 2.49 -0.11 -12.04
CA PHE A 136 1.77 -1.24 -11.44
C PHE A 136 2.73 -2.33 -10.96
N ILE A 137 3.77 -2.64 -11.76
CA ILE A 137 4.79 -3.63 -11.41
C ILE A 137 5.57 -3.21 -10.16
N ASP A 138 5.99 -1.94 -10.05
CA ASP A 138 6.69 -1.41 -8.88
C ASP A 138 5.86 -1.56 -7.59
N VAL A 139 4.60 -1.19 -7.67
CA VAL A 139 3.68 -1.33 -6.52
C VAL A 139 3.49 -2.80 -6.15
N ALA A 140 3.28 -3.68 -7.12
CA ALA A 140 3.11 -5.11 -6.89
C ALA A 140 4.36 -5.74 -6.27
N LEU A 141 5.54 -5.39 -6.78
CA LEU A 141 6.83 -5.84 -6.26
C LEU A 141 7.04 -5.41 -4.80
N GLY A 142 6.80 -4.13 -4.50
CA GLY A 142 6.88 -3.63 -3.12
C GLY A 142 5.94 -4.36 -2.16
N ILE A 143 4.73 -4.66 -2.59
CA ILE A 143 3.75 -5.44 -1.81
C ILE A 143 4.25 -6.87 -1.56
N VAL A 144 4.74 -7.55 -2.59
CA VAL A 144 5.24 -8.94 -2.45
C VAL A 144 6.40 -9.00 -1.48
N VAL A 145 7.38 -8.11 -1.63
CA VAL A 145 8.54 -8.04 -0.70
C VAL A 145 8.08 -7.76 0.73
N ALA A 146 7.16 -6.81 0.93
CA ALA A 146 6.63 -6.51 2.25
C ALA A 146 5.96 -7.73 2.89
N LEU A 147 5.11 -8.43 2.16
CA LEU A 147 4.43 -9.62 2.67
C LEU A 147 5.42 -10.75 3.02
N LEU A 148 6.44 -10.96 2.20
CA LEU A 148 7.50 -11.93 2.48
C LEU A 148 8.28 -11.57 3.75
N VAL A 149 8.71 -10.32 3.90
CA VAL A 149 9.41 -9.87 5.11
C VAL A 149 8.53 -10.03 6.34
N ILE A 150 7.24 -9.68 6.22
CA ILE A 150 6.28 -9.83 7.32
C ILE A 150 6.11 -11.31 7.71
N GLN A 151 6.04 -12.23 6.76
CA GLN A 151 5.89 -13.66 7.03
C GLN A 151 7.15 -14.28 7.64
N CYS A 152 8.32 -13.86 7.19
CA CYS A 152 9.60 -14.39 7.67
C CYS A 152 10.04 -13.79 9.03
N TRP A 153 9.35 -12.77 9.55
CA TRP A 153 9.79 -12.06 10.76
C TRP A 153 9.47 -12.83 12.05
N PRO A 154 10.48 -13.26 12.86
CA PRO A 154 10.31 -14.18 13.98
C PRO A 154 9.75 -13.58 15.27
N GLY A 155 9.03 -12.49 15.25
CA GLY A 155 8.61 -11.80 16.49
C GLY A 155 7.11 -11.59 16.69
N ARG A 156 6.25 -12.06 15.81
CA ARG A 156 4.82 -11.67 15.77
C ARG A 156 3.88 -12.55 16.59
N SER A 157 4.24 -13.79 16.88
CA SER A 157 3.37 -14.73 17.64
C SER A 157 3.10 -14.28 19.07
N ALA A 158 3.94 -13.43 19.66
CA ALA A 158 3.80 -12.97 21.03
C ALA A 158 2.79 -11.82 21.24
N LEU A 159 2.52 -11.03 20.20
CA LEU A 159 1.62 -9.87 20.30
C LEU A 159 0.15 -10.23 20.06
N THR A 160 -0.11 -11.26 19.27
CA THR A 160 -1.46 -11.76 18.99
C THR A 160 -2.01 -12.53 20.18
N ALA A 161 -1.19 -13.32 20.85
CA ALA A 161 -1.59 -14.11 22.02
C ALA A 161 -2.05 -13.25 23.22
N ASN A 162 -1.53 -12.04 23.36
CA ASN A 162 -1.86 -11.16 24.50
C ASN A 162 -3.16 -10.34 24.28
N ARG A 163 -3.71 -10.30 23.06
CA ARG A 163 -5.02 -9.66 22.79
C ARG A 163 -6.22 -10.55 23.03
N THR A 164 -6.02 -11.86 22.97
CA THR A 164 -7.08 -12.85 23.23
C THR A 164 -7.22 -13.20 24.71
N SER A 165 -6.28 -12.81 25.56
CA SER A 165 -6.27 -13.11 26.99
C SER A 165 -6.71 -11.96 27.90
N SER A 166 -7.32 -10.88 27.37
CA SER A 166 -8.02 -9.90 28.19
C SER A 166 -9.42 -10.43 28.51
N PRO A 167 -9.68 -10.97 29.71
CA PRO A 167 -11.02 -11.38 30.07
C PRO A 167 -11.87 -10.12 30.18
N SER A 168 -13.04 -10.17 29.59
CA SER A 168 -14.18 -9.27 29.81
C SER A 168 -14.58 -9.30 31.29
N SER A 169 -13.88 -8.55 32.14
CA SER A 169 -14.28 -8.28 33.52
C SER A 169 -14.83 -6.86 33.59
N CYS A 170 -16.02 -6.69 33.09
CA CYS A 170 -16.88 -5.59 33.50
C CYS A 170 -18.34 -5.88 33.13
N LYS A 171 -18.96 -6.83 33.81
CA LYS A 171 -20.41 -6.92 33.99
C LYS A 171 -20.63 -7.59 35.33
N ASP A 172 -20.84 -6.79 36.34
CA ASP A 172 -21.82 -6.92 37.40
C ASP A 172 -21.48 -5.95 38.53
N SER A 173 -22.09 -4.79 38.48
CA SER A 173 -22.39 -4.01 39.68
C SER A 173 -23.48 -3.00 39.34
N THR A 174 -24.71 -3.52 39.28
CA THR A 174 -25.92 -2.71 39.54
C THR A 174 -26.90 -3.59 40.29
N LYS A 175 -26.86 -3.44 41.57
CA LYS A 175 -28.05 -3.59 42.46
C LYS A 175 -28.15 -2.37 43.28
#